data_47ffd708ffaf64651807001311e781bf
#
_entry.id   47ffd708ffaf64651807001311e781bf
#
_cell.length_a   1.000
_cell.length_b   1.000
_cell.length_c   1.000
_cell.angle_alpha   90.00
_cell.angle_beta   90.00
_cell.angle_gamma   90.00
#
_symmetry.space_group_name_H-M   'P 1'
#
loop_
_entity.id
_entity.type
_entity.pdbx_description
1 polymer ?
#
loop_
_entity_poly.entity_id
_entity_poly.type
_entity_poly.pdbx_seq_one_letter_code
_entity_poly.pdbx_strand_id
1 'polypeptide(L)'
;MWQLLSDKIEDDQHNRNSRFDVAEYLNQRLTGEAFPFWGNVREEDRRYLLRRGRRPHKPMDLAEQRIVDQRAPGAQPVWKLAGVGSVGSQTLTGIPKVWALRRDPRLAFRTQIWPFETGLNYSAAGQIIFAEVYPSLFPVKEIPGKPKDAAQVLAVVKFLAALDQRGTLESLFRGDIALSETEKTVVEREEAWILGVSGAFEK
;
A
#
# COMPACT_ATOMS: atom_id res chain seq x y z
N MET A 1 11.77 0.15 -7.91
CA MET A 1 10.56 1.01 -7.83
C MET A 1 10.68 2.08 -6.74
N TRP A 2 10.99 1.76 -5.48
CA TRP A 2 11.05 2.70 -4.35
C TRP A 2 11.97 3.90 -4.59
N GLN A 3 13.22 3.65 -5.03
CA GLN A 3 14.15 4.72 -5.39
C GLN A 3 13.61 5.58 -6.54
N LEU A 4 13.03 4.96 -7.58
CA LEU A 4 12.45 5.68 -8.72
C LEU A 4 11.35 6.65 -8.28
N LEU A 5 10.45 6.20 -7.41
CA LEU A 5 9.39 7.07 -6.88
C LEU A 5 9.95 8.18 -5.99
N SER A 6 10.96 7.87 -5.18
CA SER A 6 11.64 8.86 -4.34
C SER A 6 12.33 9.96 -5.16
N ASP A 7 12.88 9.59 -6.32
CA ASP A 7 13.58 10.53 -7.20
C ASP A 7 12.61 11.39 -8.04
N LYS A 8 11.39 10.91 -8.28
CA LYS A 8 10.44 11.54 -9.20
C LYS A 8 9.24 12.22 -8.52
N ILE A 9 8.89 11.81 -7.30
CA ILE A 9 7.81 12.47 -6.56
C ILE A 9 8.36 13.72 -5.90
N GLU A 10 7.94 14.85 -6.42
CA GLU A 10 8.14 16.15 -5.80
C GLU A 10 6.92 16.48 -4.92
N ASP A 11 7.16 17.06 -3.75
CA ASP A 11 6.13 17.37 -2.76
C ASP A 11 6.49 18.70 -2.06
N ASP A 12 5.54 19.61 -1.99
CA ASP A 12 5.75 20.91 -1.39
C ASP A 12 5.07 21.04 -0.01
N GLN A 13 5.35 22.13 0.69
CA GLN A 13 4.78 22.45 2.00
C GLN A 13 3.25 22.65 1.99
N HIS A 14 2.62 22.75 0.80
CA HIS A 14 1.18 22.92 0.62
C HIS A 14 0.49 21.62 0.16
N ASN A 15 1.14 20.47 0.28
CA ASN A 15 0.67 19.17 -0.22
C ASN A 15 0.43 19.12 -1.75
N ARG A 16 1.03 20.02 -2.52
CA ARG A 16 1.05 19.90 -3.98
C ARG A 16 2.16 18.94 -4.34
N ASN A 17 1.85 17.97 -5.17
CA ASN A 17 2.83 16.96 -5.55
C ASN A 17 2.66 16.53 -7.00
N SER A 18 3.72 15.90 -7.53
CA SER A 18 3.85 15.48 -8.91
C SER A 18 3.25 14.09 -9.21
N ARG A 19 2.39 13.53 -8.34
CA ARG A 19 1.88 12.15 -8.49
C ARG A 19 1.21 11.86 -9.84
N PHE A 20 0.51 12.83 -10.43
CA PHE A 20 -0.12 12.67 -11.75
C PHE A 20 0.90 12.65 -12.87
N ASP A 21 1.95 13.46 -12.77
CA ASP A 21 3.07 13.50 -13.73
C ASP A 21 3.84 12.18 -13.69
N VAL A 22 4.07 11.67 -12.48
CA VAL A 22 4.74 10.38 -12.26
C VAL A 22 3.88 9.21 -12.73
N ALA A 23 2.57 9.23 -12.49
CA ALA A 23 1.66 8.20 -12.97
C ALA A 23 1.60 8.16 -14.51
N GLU A 24 1.57 9.33 -15.18
CA GLU A 24 1.65 9.43 -16.63
C GLU A 24 2.97 8.88 -17.17
N TYR A 25 4.08 9.25 -16.55
CA TYR A 25 5.40 8.70 -16.88
C TYR A 25 5.43 7.17 -16.73
N LEU A 26 4.88 6.64 -15.65
CA LEU A 26 4.82 5.19 -15.41
C LEU A 26 3.96 4.49 -16.47
N ASN A 27 2.80 5.02 -16.82
CA ASN A 27 1.95 4.50 -17.88
C ASN A 27 2.70 4.42 -19.20
N GLN A 28 3.36 5.52 -19.58
CA GLN A 28 4.16 5.57 -20.80
C GLN A 28 5.27 4.51 -20.80
N ARG A 29 5.94 4.32 -19.67
CA ARG A 29 7.07 3.38 -19.55
C ARG A 29 6.65 1.93 -19.49
N LEU A 30 5.52 1.64 -18.84
CA LEU A 30 5.04 0.28 -18.62
C LEU A 30 4.32 -0.29 -19.83
N THR A 31 3.50 0.52 -20.49
CA THR A 31 2.59 0.03 -21.54
C THR A 31 2.60 0.84 -22.83
N GLY A 32 3.12 2.07 -22.81
CA GLY A 32 2.99 3.01 -23.93
C GLY A 32 1.57 3.53 -24.14
N GLU A 33 0.64 3.26 -23.21
CA GLU A 33 -0.77 3.62 -23.25
C GLU A 33 -1.17 4.45 -22.02
N ALA A 34 -2.38 5.01 -22.00
CA ALA A 34 -2.97 5.61 -20.80
C ALA A 34 -3.50 4.52 -19.84
N PHE A 35 -2.61 3.64 -19.42
CA PHE A 35 -2.88 2.43 -18.66
C PHE A 35 -1.59 1.96 -17.92
N PRO A 36 -1.63 1.42 -16.69
CA PRO A 36 -2.82 1.09 -15.90
C PRO A 36 -3.35 2.22 -15.00
N PHE A 37 -2.56 3.26 -14.70
CA PHE A 37 -3.00 4.37 -13.86
C PHE A 37 -4.05 5.23 -14.56
N TRP A 38 -5.03 5.71 -13.78
CA TRP A 38 -6.11 6.58 -14.25
C TRP A 38 -6.65 7.49 -13.13
N GLY A 39 -7.49 8.46 -13.49
CA GLY A 39 -8.10 9.36 -12.50
C GLY A 39 -7.37 10.70 -12.39
N ASN A 40 -6.95 11.27 -13.53
CA ASN A 40 -6.44 12.63 -13.55
C ASN A 40 -7.56 13.63 -13.25
N VAL A 41 -7.44 14.37 -12.13
CA VAL A 41 -8.40 15.42 -11.75
C VAL A 41 -8.05 16.80 -12.29
N ARG A 42 -6.87 16.97 -12.87
CA ARG A 42 -6.46 18.23 -13.48
C ARG A 42 -7.26 18.50 -14.76
N GLU A 43 -7.45 19.76 -15.12
CA GLU A 43 -8.17 20.15 -16.32
C GLU A 43 -7.42 19.81 -17.60
N GLU A 44 -6.10 19.75 -17.53
CA GLU A 44 -5.22 19.45 -18.66
C GLU A 44 -5.43 18.02 -19.15
N ASP A 45 -5.60 17.88 -20.46
CA ASP A 45 -5.57 16.58 -21.10
C ASP A 45 -4.15 16.01 -21.10
N ARG A 46 -4.05 14.74 -20.71
CA ARG A 46 -2.80 13.99 -20.63
C ARG A 46 -2.83 12.79 -21.57
N ARG A 47 -1.82 12.69 -22.40
CA ARG A 47 -1.75 11.63 -23.40
C ARG A 47 -1.77 10.23 -22.78
N TYR A 48 -1.08 10.06 -21.66
CA TYR A 48 -0.91 8.76 -21.02
C TYR A 48 -1.61 8.66 -19.65
N LEU A 49 -2.52 9.58 -19.31
CA LEU A 49 -3.27 9.52 -18.06
C LEU A 49 -4.70 10.04 -18.22
N LEU A 50 -5.66 9.14 -18.35
CA LEU A 50 -7.07 9.48 -18.52
C LEU A 50 -7.68 10.06 -17.26
N ARG A 51 -8.61 11.00 -17.44
CA ARG A 51 -9.40 11.58 -16.34
C ARG A 51 -10.37 10.56 -15.73
N ARG A 52 -11.02 9.75 -16.57
CA ARG A 52 -12.01 8.77 -16.17
C ARG A 52 -11.87 7.50 -16.97
N GLY A 53 -12.03 6.39 -16.27
CA GLY A 53 -11.95 5.09 -16.88
C GLY A 53 -10.53 4.70 -17.31
N ARG A 54 -10.43 3.52 -17.78
CA ARG A 54 -9.26 2.90 -18.41
C ARG A 54 -9.75 1.72 -19.22
N ARG A 55 -8.94 1.22 -20.16
CA ARG A 55 -9.25 -0.05 -20.80
C ARG A 55 -9.23 -1.19 -19.77
N PRO A 56 -9.96 -2.30 -20.00
CA PRO A 56 -9.87 -3.49 -19.17
C PRO A 56 -8.44 -4.05 -19.14
N HIS A 57 -8.07 -4.69 -18.03
CA HIS A 57 -6.85 -5.48 -17.95
C HIS A 57 -6.98 -6.74 -18.81
N LYS A 58 -5.90 -7.09 -19.50
CA LYS A 58 -5.76 -8.31 -20.30
C LYS A 58 -4.88 -9.30 -19.55
N PRO A 59 -4.88 -10.60 -19.90
CA PRO A 59 -4.10 -11.62 -19.20
C PRO A 59 -2.57 -11.37 -19.10
N MET A 60 -2.03 -10.60 -20.06
CA MET A 60 -0.58 -10.27 -20.09
C MET A 60 -0.24 -8.90 -19.49
N ASP A 61 -1.24 -8.17 -19.03
CA ASP A 61 -1.02 -6.90 -18.32
C ASP A 61 -0.61 -7.16 -16.87
N LEU A 62 -0.13 -6.11 -16.19
CA LEU A 62 -0.06 -6.10 -14.74
C LEU A 62 -1.45 -6.35 -14.16
N ALA A 63 -1.53 -7.17 -13.12
CA ALA A 63 -2.80 -7.52 -12.49
C ALA A 63 -3.59 -6.28 -12.06
N GLU A 64 -4.91 -6.35 -12.14
CA GLU A 64 -5.76 -5.27 -11.63
C GLU A 64 -5.66 -5.13 -10.12
N GLN A 65 -5.71 -6.26 -9.43
CA GLN A 65 -5.60 -6.38 -7.97
C GLN A 65 -4.40 -7.22 -7.61
N ARG A 66 -3.71 -6.85 -6.53
CA ARG A 66 -2.70 -7.68 -5.91
C ARG A 66 -3.34 -8.94 -5.32
N ILE A 67 -2.55 -9.95 -5.06
CA ILE A 67 -3.00 -11.19 -4.41
C ILE A 67 -3.72 -10.88 -3.07
N VAL A 68 -3.16 -9.96 -2.29
CA VAL A 68 -3.75 -9.56 -1.00
C VAL A 68 -5.07 -8.78 -1.17
N ASP A 69 -5.19 -7.95 -2.20
CA ASP A 69 -6.40 -7.14 -2.44
C ASP A 69 -7.61 -8.04 -2.74
N GLN A 70 -7.39 -9.19 -3.40
CA GLN A 70 -8.43 -10.19 -3.66
C GLN A 70 -8.91 -10.90 -2.38
N ARG A 71 -8.08 -10.91 -1.33
CA ARG A 71 -8.36 -11.55 -0.04
C ARG A 71 -8.81 -10.57 1.04
N ALA A 72 -8.68 -9.27 0.79
CA ALA A 72 -9.08 -8.20 1.72
C ALA A 72 -10.41 -7.56 1.26
N PRO A 73 -11.55 -7.85 1.92
CA PRO A 73 -12.85 -7.33 1.49
C PRO A 73 -12.88 -5.81 1.38
N GLY A 74 -13.22 -5.30 0.18
CA GLY A 74 -13.30 -3.87 -0.10
C GLY A 74 -11.98 -3.19 -0.43
N ALA A 75 -10.86 -3.91 -0.48
CA ALA A 75 -9.60 -3.37 -0.97
C ALA A 75 -9.73 -2.90 -2.42
N GLN A 76 -9.06 -1.80 -2.73
CA GLN A 76 -9.16 -1.15 -4.04
C GLN A 76 -7.83 -1.27 -4.80
N PRO A 77 -7.89 -1.41 -6.13
CA PRO A 77 -6.69 -1.47 -6.96
C PRO A 77 -5.82 -0.21 -6.83
N VAL A 78 -4.51 -0.39 -6.87
CA VAL A 78 -3.51 0.69 -6.79
C VAL A 78 -3.57 1.68 -7.97
N TRP A 79 -4.26 1.35 -9.04
CA TRP A 79 -4.21 2.11 -10.29
C TRP A 79 -5.07 3.38 -10.32
N LYS A 80 -5.98 3.55 -9.36
CA LYS A 80 -6.87 4.72 -9.29
C LYS A 80 -6.25 5.84 -8.47
N LEU A 81 -6.12 7.04 -9.07
CA LEU A 81 -5.44 8.19 -8.45
C LEU A 81 -6.37 9.19 -7.76
N ALA A 82 -7.66 9.21 -8.09
CA ALA A 82 -8.57 10.20 -7.53
C ALA A 82 -10.00 9.66 -7.32
N GLY A 83 -10.72 10.30 -6.41
CA GLY A 83 -12.06 9.91 -6.00
C GLY A 83 -12.07 8.85 -4.90
N VAL A 84 -13.26 8.35 -4.56
CA VAL A 84 -13.42 7.31 -3.52
C VAL A 84 -12.63 6.06 -3.92
N GLY A 85 -11.86 5.50 -2.99
CA GLY A 85 -11.02 4.32 -3.24
C GLY A 85 -9.77 4.62 -4.08
N SER A 86 -9.21 5.83 -4.04
CA SER A 86 -8.00 6.23 -4.78
C SER A 86 -6.71 5.84 -4.03
N VAL A 87 -6.44 4.55 -3.92
CA VAL A 87 -5.24 4.01 -3.25
C VAL A 87 -3.95 4.40 -3.99
N GLY A 88 -4.00 4.53 -5.31
CA GLY A 88 -2.83 4.85 -6.12
C GLY A 88 -2.13 6.15 -5.75
N SER A 89 -2.89 7.20 -5.42
CA SER A 89 -2.31 8.45 -4.94
C SER A 89 -1.57 8.27 -3.62
N GLN A 90 -2.13 7.53 -2.68
CA GLN A 90 -1.51 7.24 -1.39
C GLN A 90 -0.24 6.41 -1.57
N THR A 91 -0.26 5.43 -2.46
CA THR A 91 0.90 4.59 -2.78
C THR A 91 2.03 5.40 -3.39
N LEU A 92 1.75 6.18 -4.45
CA LEU A 92 2.78 6.97 -5.12
C LEU A 92 3.45 8.01 -4.20
N THR A 93 2.67 8.64 -3.30
CA THR A 93 3.22 9.66 -2.38
C THR A 93 3.73 9.06 -1.06
N GLY A 94 3.22 7.92 -0.63
CA GLY A 94 3.59 7.26 0.63
C GLY A 94 4.91 6.48 0.54
N ILE A 95 5.12 5.74 -0.55
CA ILE A 95 6.36 4.95 -0.73
C ILE A 95 7.63 5.81 -0.57
N PRO A 96 7.76 7.00 -1.18
CA PRO A 96 8.92 7.86 -0.96
C PRO A 96 9.17 8.22 0.51
N LYS A 97 8.12 8.44 1.29
CA LYS A 97 8.25 8.78 2.72
C LYS A 97 8.74 7.57 3.54
N VAL A 98 8.18 6.41 3.29
CA VAL A 98 8.64 5.16 3.93
C VAL A 98 10.09 4.85 3.53
N TRP A 99 10.44 5.06 2.25
CA TRP A 99 11.80 4.87 1.75
C TRP A 99 12.80 5.82 2.41
N ALA A 100 12.44 7.09 2.59
CA ALA A 100 13.27 8.06 3.30
C ALA A 100 13.50 7.65 4.76
N LEU A 101 12.46 7.20 5.47
CA LEU A 101 12.57 6.69 6.84
C LEU A 101 13.44 5.42 6.91
N ARG A 102 13.24 4.48 5.96
CA ARG A 102 14.05 3.25 5.88
C ARG A 102 15.55 3.54 5.71
N ARG A 103 15.89 4.63 5.03
CA ARG A 103 17.28 5.05 4.74
C ARG A 103 17.84 6.10 5.68
N ASP A 104 17.05 6.61 6.62
CA ASP A 104 17.56 7.57 7.63
C ASP A 104 18.69 6.90 8.43
N PRO A 105 19.91 7.49 8.48
CA PRO A 105 21.05 6.88 9.18
C PRO A 105 20.79 6.56 10.65
N ARG A 106 19.85 7.26 11.29
CA ARG A 106 19.46 7.05 12.69
C ARG A 106 18.53 5.85 12.88
N LEU A 107 17.86 5.40 11.81
CA LEU A 107 16.81 4.38 11.85
C LEU A 107 17.18 3.13 11.02
N ALA A 108 17.97 3.29 9.97
CA ALA A 108 18.23 2.28 8.96
C ALA A 108 18.71 0.93 9.54
N PHE A 109 19.55 0.97 10.59
CA PHE A 109 20.12 -0.24 11.21
C PHE A 109 19.11 -1.07 11.99
N ARG A 110 17.94 -0.51 12.33
CA ARG A 110 16.88 -1.16 13.10
C ARG A 110 15.51 -1.18 12.42
N THR A 111 15.44 -0.75 11.17
CA THR A 111 14.18 -0.65 10.40
C THR A 111 14.17 -1.70 9.30
N GLN A 112 13.03 -2.35 9.13
CA GLN A 112 12.79 -3.31 8.05
C GLN A 112 11.43 -3.03 7.39
N ILE A 113 11.31 -3.37 6.11
CA ILE A 113 10.06 -3.29 5.36
C ILE A 113 9.53 -4.71 5.17
N TRP A 114 8.46 -5.01 5.85
CA TRP A 114 7.75 -6.28 5.70
C TRP A 114 6.81 -6.24 4.48
N PRO A 115 6.71 -7.33 3.69
CA PRO A 115 7.48 -8.56 3.75
C PRO A 115 8.75 -8.56 2.89
N PHE A 116 9.09 -7.44 2.25
CA PHE A 116 10.19 -7.36 1.26
C PHE A 116 11.58 -7.71 1.83
N GLU A 117 11.83 -7.40 3.09
CA GLU A 117 13.14 -7.61 3.74
C GLU A 117 13.13 -8.74 4.77
N THR A 118 11.95 -9.27 5.11
CA THR A 118 11.80 -10.29 6.16
C THR A 118 11.15 -11.58 5.66
N GLY A 119 10.59 -11.57 4.44
CA GLY A 119 9.61 -12.56 4.03
C GLY A 119 8.32 -12.41 4.84
N LEU A 120 7.39 -13.36 4.69
CA LEU A 120 6.17 -13.45 5.49
C LEU A 120 6.48 -13.98 6.91
N ASN A 121 7.42 -13.31 7.60
CA ASN A 121 7.88 -13.66 8.93
C ASN A 121 7.97 -12.42 9.82
N TYR A 122 7.79 -12.65 11.12
CA TYR A 122 8.05 -11.65 12.13
C TYR A 122 9.56 -11.48 12.33
N SER A 123 10.03 -10.23 12.33
CA SER A 123 11.41 -9.92 12.65
C SER A 123 11.59 -9.73 14.18
N ALA A 124 12.76 -10.08 14.67
CA ALA A 124 13.06 -10.12 16.11
C ALA A 124 12.76 -8.80 16.85
N ALA A 125 12.51 -8.92 18.15
CA ALA A 125 12.18 -7.81 19.05
C ALA A 125 13.18 -6.63 18.98
N GLY A 126 12.67 -5.42 19.16
CA GLY A 126 13.46 -4.19 19.15
C GLY A 126 13.70 -3.57 17.76
N GLN A 127 13.16 -4.15 16.72
CA GLN A 127 13.17 -3.63 15.36
C GLN A 127 11.97 -2.71 15.11
N ILE A 128 12.14 -1.80 14.16
CA ILE A 128 11.04 -1.01 13.60
C ILE A 128 10.63 -1.70 12.30
N ILE A 129 9.37 -2.18 12.23
CA ILE A 129 8.85 -2.85 11.05
C ILE A 129 7.82 -1.94 10.37
N PHE A 130 8.07 -1.59 9.12
CA PHE A 130 7.06 -0.95 8.28
C PHE A 130 6.22 -2.02 7.60
N ALA A 131 4.92 -2.04 7.88
CA ALA A 131 3.96 -2.94 7.28
C ALA A 131 2.72 -2.16 6.81
N GLU A 132 2.13 -2.58 5.70
CA GLU A 132 0.87 -2.03 5.23
C GLU A 132 -0.25 -2.50 6.16
N VAL A 133 -1.12 -1.56 6.54
CA VAL A 133 -2.33 -1.85 7.32
C VAL A 133 -3.58 -1.41 6.55
N TYR A 134 -4.66 -2.18 6.68
CA TYR A 134 -5.96 -1.85 6.10
C TYR A 134 -6.98 -1.64 7.22
N PRO A 135 -7.24 -0.38 7.62
CA PRO A 135 -8.09 -0.10 8.80
C PRO A 135 -9.50 -0.66 8.74
N SER A 136 -10.03 -0.92 7.54
CA SER A 136 -11.37 -1.52 7.38
C SER A 136 -11.47 -2.98 7.86
N LEU A 137 -10.35 -3.64 8.13
CA LEU A 137 -10.33 -4.97 8.75
C LEU A 137 -10.68 -4.93 10.25
N PHE A 138 -10.62 -3.75 10.87
CA PHE A 138 -10.78 -3.60 12.31
C PHE A 138 -12.14 -2.97 12.65
N PRO A 139 -12.81 -3.39 13.73
CA PRO A 139 -14.04 -2.76 14.17
C PRO A 139 -13.76 -1.32 14.64
N VAL A 140 -14.32 -0.35 13.95
CA VAL A 140 -14.13 1.08 14.22
C VAL A 140 -15.34 1.63 14.98
N LYS A 141 -15.08 2.23 16.14
CA LYS A 141 -16.08 3.03 16.87
C LYS A 141 -15.83 4.51 16.57
N GLU A 142 -16.82 5.20 16.09
CA GLU A 142 -16.75 6.65 15.86
C GLU A 142 -16.38 7.39 17.14
N ILE A 143 -15.55 8.42 16.97
CA ILE A 143 -15.14 9.32 18.06
C ILE A 143 -15.82 10.67 17.84
N PRO A 144 -16.75 11.10 18.73
CA PRO A 144 -17.42 12.39 18.59
C PRO A 144 -16.43 13.54 18.41
N GLY A 145 -16.67 14.38 17.40
CA GLY A 145 -15.84 15.54 17.10
C GLY A 145 -14.47 15.26 16.46
N LYS A 146 -14.19 14.01 16.09
CA LYS A 146 -12.95 13.64 15.37
C LYS A 146 -13.26 13.13 13.96
N PRO A 147 -12.36 13.33 12.99
CA PRO A 147 -12.51 12.74 11.67
C PRO A 147 -12.53 11.21 11.73
N LYS A 148 -13.17 10.57 10.77
CA LYS A 148 -13.27 9.11 10.67
C LYS A 148 -11.90 8.41 10.73
N ASP A 149 -10.91 8.98 10.07
CA ASP A 149 -9.56 8.42 10.01
C ASP A 149 -8.89 8.35 11.39
N ALA A 150 -9.17 9.31 12.30
CA ALA A 150 -8.65 9.25 13.67
C ALA A 150 -9.21 8.05 14.44
N ALA A 151 -10.48 7.71 14.23
CA ALA A 151 -11.10 6.54 14.83
C ALA A 151 -10.50 5.24 14.27
N GLN A 152 -10.24 5.20 12.97
CA GLN A 152 -9.61 4.06 12.31
C GLN A 152 -8.18 3.83 12.83
N VAL A 153 -7.36 4.87 12.89
CA VAL A 153 -6.00 4.78 13.44
C VAL A 153 -6.02 4.27 14.87
N LEU A 154 -6.91 4.81 15.72
CA LEU A 154 -7.00 4.39 17.12
C LEU A 154 -7.45 2.92 17.25
N ALA A 155 -8.35 2.45 16.39
CA ALA A 155 -8.79 1.05 16.39
C ALA A 155 -7.62 0.11 16.06
N VAL A 156 -6.87 0.41 15.01
CA VAL A 156 -5.68 -0.36 14.61
C VAL A 156 -4.65 -0.39 15.75
N VAL A 157 -4.30 0.77 16.30
CA VAL A 157 -3.29 0.87 17.38
C VAL A 157 -3.71 0.06 18.59
N LYS A 158 -4.97 0.17 19.06
CA LYS A 158 -5.47 -0.59 20.20
C LYS A 158 -5.46 -2.09 19.95
N PHE A 159 -5.82 -2.51 18.73
CA PHE A 159 -5.82 -3.93 18.38
C PHE A 159 -4.40 -4.50 18.38
N LEU A 160 -3.46 -3.83 17.70
CA LEU A 160 -2.07 -4.27 17.65
C LEU A 160 -1.41 -4.27 19.03
N ALA A 161 -1.63 -3.23 19.85
CA ALA A 161 -1.11 -3.16 21.22
C ALA A 161 -1.65 -4.29 22.11
N ALA A 162 -2.92 -4.66 21.95
CA ALA A 162 -3.51 -5.77 22.68
C ALA A 162 -2.93 -7.13 22.27
N LEU A 163 -2.58 -7.32 21.00
CA LEU A 163 -1.88 -8.53 20.55
C LEU A 163 -0.44 -8.57 21.05
N ASP A 164 0.25 -7.45 21.03
CA ASP A 164 1.62 -7.33 21.53
C ASP A 164 1.69 -7.68 23.04
N GLN A 165 0.80 -7.09 23.85
CA GLN A 165 0.70 -7.40 25.27
C GLN A 165 0.43 -8.88 25.55
N ARG A 166 -0.25 -9.59 24.65
CA ARG A 166 -0.54 -11.03 24.76
C ARG A 166 0.56 -11.92 24.18
N GLY A 167 1.60 -11.35 23.58
CA GLY A 167 2.65 -12.09 22.88
C GLY A 167 2.19 -12.81 21.61
N THR A 168 1.11 -12.33 20.96
CA THR A 168 0.52 -12.97 19.77
C THR A 168 0.63 -12.12 18.52
N LEU A 169 1.25 -10.94 18.59
CA LEU A 169 1.39 -10.01 17.47
C LEU A 169 2.11 -10.64 16.26
N GLU A 170 3.11 -11.50 16.52
CA GLU A 170 3.88 -12.14 15.46
C GLU A 170 3.03 -12.97 14.48
N SER A 171 1.87 -13.47 14.92
CA SER A 171 0.98 -14.27 14.09
C SER A 171 0.45 -13.50 12.88
N LEU A 172 0.34 -12.17 12.97
CA LEU A 172 -0.14 -11.32 11.88
C LEU A 172 0.85 -11.22 10.71
N PHE A 173 2.12 -11.54 10.93
CA PHE A 173 3.18 -11.43 9.93
C PHE A 173 3.32 -12.68 9.05
N ARG A 174 2.57 -13.73 9.31
CA ARG A 174 2.71 -15.02 8.60
C ARG A 174 2.04 -15.04 7.23
N GLY A 175 1.22 -14.03 6.90
CA GLY A 175 0.42 -14.03 5.68
C GLY A 175 -0.65 -15.12 5.68
N ASP A 176 -1.12 -15.50 4.51
CA ASP A 176 -2.11 -16.55 4.34
C ASP A 176 -1.43 -17.91 4.08
N ILE A 177 -1.79 -18.90 4.87
CA ILE A 177 -1.24 -20.26 4.76
C ILE A 177 -1.62 -20.95 3.42
N ALA A 178 -2.68 -20.47 2.76
CA ALA A 178 -3.13 -20.98 1.46
C ALA A 178 -2.31 -20.43 0.26
N LEU A 179 -1.33 -19.54 0.49
CA LEU A 179 -0.45 -19.05 -0.57
C LEU A 179 0.43 -20.18 -1.11
N SER A 180 0.41 -20.36 -2.43
CA SER A 180 1.41 -21.18 -3.12
C SER A 180 2.80 -20.55 -3.03
N GLU A 181 3.86 -21.33 -3.25
CA GLU A 181 5.23 -20.81 -3.24
C GLU A 181 5.48 -19.73 -4.30
N THR A 182 4.79 -19.83 -5.44
CA THR A 182 4.83 -18.79 -6.48
C THR A 182 4.19 -17.49 -5.98
N GLU A 183 3.01 -17.56 -5.37
CA GLU A 183 2.34 -16.39 -4.80
C GLU A 183 3.16 -15.77 -3.66
N LYS A 184 3.76 -16.55 -2.79
CA LYS A 184 4.66 -16.05 -1.75
C LYS A 184 5.82 -15.27 -2.36
N THR A 185 6.44 -15.80 -3.42
CA THR A 185 7.53 -15.12 -4.12
C THR A 185 7.08 -13.77 -4.68
N VAL A 186 5.90 -13.69 -5.29
CA VAL A 186 5.32 -12.42 -5.81
C VAL A 186 5.05 -11.44 -4.67
N VAL A 187 4.42 -11.90 -3.60
CA VAL A 187 4.13 -11.08 -2.42
C VAL A 187 5.41 -10.51 -1.79
N GLU A 188 6.43 -11.35 -1.60
CA GLU A 188 7.67 -10.96 -0.94
C GLU A 188 8.60 -10.10 -1.79
N ARG A 189 8.42 -10.07 -3.10
CA ARG A 189 9.33 -9.34 -4.01
C ARG A 189 8.69 -8.19 -4.76
N GLU A 190 7.37 -8.23 -4.98
CA GLU A 190 6.70 -7.32 -5.91
C GLU A 190 5.50 -6.60 -5.30
N GLU A 191 4.55 -7.33 -4.69
CA GLU A 191 3.24 -6.80 -4.36
C GLU A 191 3.06 -6.34 -2.91
N ALA A 192 3.90 -6.81 -1.99
CA ALA A 192 3.70 -6.70 -0.54
C ALA A 192 2.47 -7.46 -0.02
N TRP A 193 2.18 -7.29 1.25
CA TRP A 193 1.02 -7.89 1.93
C TRP A 193 0.41 -6.91 2.92
N ILE A 194 -0.87 -7.05 3.23
CA ILE A 194 -1.55 -6.30 4.28
C ILE A 194 -1.45 -7.08 5.59
N LEU A 195 -0.93 -6.45 6.63
CA LEU A 195 -0.72 -7.06 7.94
C LEU A 195 -2.04 -7.61 8.51
N GLY A 196 -2.02 -8.88 8.88
CA GLY A 196 -3.15 -9.58 9.47
C GLY A 196 -4.16 -10.13 8.47
N VAL A 197 -4.02 -9.91 7.15
CA VAL A 197 -4.83 -10.63 6.17
C VAL A 197 -4.36 -12.08 6.13
N SER A 198 -5.20 -12.96 6.61
CA SER A 198 -5.05 -14.41 6.54
C SER A 198 -6.34 -15.01 6.03
N GLY A 199 -6.32 -16.19 5.44
CA GLY A 199 -7.53 -16.88 4.98
C GLY A 199 -8.59 -17.16 6.09
N ALA A 200 -8.29 -16.77 7.32
CA ALA A 200 -9.10 -17.00 8.52
C ALA A 200 -9.89 -15.77 8.99
N PHE A 201 -9.93 -14.65 8.25
CA PHE A 201 -10.91 -13.59 8.54
C PHE A 201 -12.29 -14.02 8.05
N GLU A 202 -12.87 -15.02 8.68
CA GLU A 202 -14.32 -15.19 8.67
C GLU A 202 -14.97 -14.00 9.39
N LYS A 203 -15.97 -13.40 8.72
CA LYS A 203 -16.78 -12.29 9.25
C LYS A 203 -17.65 -12.72 10.41
#